data_476b62eda6b8aaf8e9a9ba0875a3cc1b
#
_entry.id   476b62eda6b8aaf8e9a9ba0875a3cc1b
#
_cell.length_a   1.000
_cell.length_b   1.000
_cell.length_c   1.000
_cell.angle_alpha   90.00
_cell.angle_beta   90.00
_cell.angle_gamma   90.00
#
_symmetry.space_group_name_H-M   'P 1'
#
loop_
_entity.id
_entity.type
_entity.pdbx_description
1 polymer ?
#
loop_
_entity_poly.entity_id
_entity_poly.type
_entity_poly.pdbx_seq_one_letter_code
_entity_poly.pdbx_strand_id
1 'polypeptide(L)'
;TLYKPLAEKNYKDVSKIISSANRFFSRLGIILFIYVIFLIVIFPFFVEKKFDFWYTTTLIMAISISSFAQYFFGIVNRLLLNADQRGYVQYIAQTIAVIGNAVSCFILINLGAGIQVVKLTTSTIYLLQPMVVFFYVKKNYQIDKKVKYTEEPITQKWNGVAQHVAAIVLDGTDTIVLTLFATLEDVSIYSVYYLVVNGVKQLFMSLTKGVESLMGELWA
;
A
#
# COMPACT_ATOMS: atom_id res chain seq x y z
N THR A 1 9.09 18.46 1.23
CA THR A 1 8.55 19.22 0.07
C THR A 1 7.12 19.72 0.33
N LEU A 2 6.23 18.94 1.01
CA LEU A 2 4.85 19.36 1.29
C LEU A 2 4.70 20.25 2.52
N TYR A 3 5.54 20.11 3.54
CA TYR A 3 5.39 20.79 4.83
C TYR A 3 5.35 22.32 4.69
N LYS A 4 6.36 22.91 4.01
CA LYS A 4 6.44 24.36 3.83
C LYS A 4 5.23 24.95 3.09
N PRO A 5 4.81 24.45 1.90
CA PRO A 5 3.62 24.97 1.22
C PRO A 5 2.32 24.79 2.03
N LEU A 6 2.22 23.74 2.86
CA LEU A 6 1.06 23.54 3.74
C LEU A 6 1.04 24.55 4.89
N ALA A 7 2.20 24.79 5.54
CA ALA A 7 2.33 25.78 6.61
C ALA A 7 2.03 27.20 6.10
N GLU A 8 2.49 27.53 4.89
CA GLU A 8 2.22 28.83 4.22
C GLU A 8 0.82 28.92 3.59
N LYS A 9 0.00 27.85 3.64
CA LYS A 9 -1.31 27.74 2.98
C LYS A 9 -1.28 28.04 1.47
N ASN A 10 -0.14 27.77 0.84
CA ASN A 10 0.06 27.95 -0.60
C ASN A 10 -0.51 26.76 -1.39
N TYR A 11 -1.80 26.73 -1.60
CA TYR A 11 -2.49 25.65 -2.30
C TYR A 11 -2.08 25.45 -3.77
N LYS A 12 -1.48 26.48 -4.40
CA LYS A 12 -0.91 26.33 -5.76
C LYS A 12 0.28 25.40 -5.77
N ASP A 13 1.23 25.59 -4.87
CA ASP A 13 2.42 24.75 -4.80
C ASP A 13 2.09 23.36 -4.25
N VAL A 14 1.17 23.26 -3.29
CA VAL A 14 0.61 21.96 -2.87
C VAL A 14 0.03 21.22 -4.08
N SER A 15 -0.76 21.89 -4.92
CA SER A 15 -1.36 21.28 -6.13
C SER A 15 -0.31 20.82 -7.15
N LYS A 16 0.80 21.57 -7.35
CA LYS A 16 1.90 21.14 -8.21
C LYS A 16 2.56 19.86 -7.70
N ILE A 17 2.89 19.82 -6.41
CA ILE A 17 3.52 18.66 -5.78
C ILE A 17 2.60 17.44 -5.86
N ILE A 18 1.32 17.57 -5.52
CA ILE A 18 0.33 16.50 -5.58
C ILE A 18 0.13 16.02 -7.03
N SER A 19 0.09 16.93 -8.01
CA SER A 19 -0.02 16.58 -9.43
C SER A 19 1.21 15.78 -9.92
N SER A 20 2.43 16.19 -9.53
CA SER A 20 3.65 15.45 -9.83
C SER A 20 3.65 14.07 -9.19
N ALA A 21 3.31 13.98 -7.91
CA ALA A 21 3.20 12.72 -7.19
C ALA A 21 2.16 11.78 -7.84
N ASN A 22 0.98 12.29 -8.17
CA ASN A 22 -0.06 11.50 -8.85
C ASN A 22 0.43 10.93 -10.19
N ARG A 23 1.10 11.74 -11.02
CA ARG A 23 1.68 11.24 -12.29
C ARG A 23 2.71 10.14 -12.06
N PHE A 24 3.55 10.32 -11.05
CA PHE A 24 4.59 9.36 -10.72
C PHE A 24 3.98 8.03 -10.24
N PHE A 25 3.08 8.06 -9.25
CA PHE A 25 2.44 6.85 -8.73
C PHE A 25 1.50 6.19 -9.74
N SER A 26 0.85 6.95 -10.63
CA SER A 26 0.10 6.37 -11.75
C SER A 26 0.99 5.61 -12.72
N ARG A 27 2.21 6.08 -13.02
CA ARG A 27 3.17 5.33 -13.82
C ARG A 27 3.61 4.03 -13.13
N LEU A 28 3.87 4.09 -11.81
CA LEU A 28 4.15 2.88 -11.02
C LEU A 28 2.96 1.92 -11.03
N GLY A 29 1.72 2.44 -10.97
CA GLY A 29 0.51 1.63 -11.11
C GLY A 29 0.41 0.90 -12.45
N ILE A 30 0.85 1.53 -13.54
CA ILE A 30 0.93 0.88 -14.87
C ILE A 30 2.01 -0.21 -14.86
N ILE A 31 3.16 0.03 -14.27
CA ILE A 31 4.23 -0.99 -14.12
C ILE A 31 3.69 -2.18 -13.30
N LEU A 32 2.98 -1.91 -12.21
CA LEU A 32 2.32 -2.94 -11.42
C LEU A 32 1.32 -3.74 -12.26
N PHE A 33 0.55 -3.08 -13.13
CA PHE A 33 -0.40 -3.76 -14.02
C PHE A 33 0.30 -4.72 -14.97
N ILE A 34 1.40 -4.28 -15.60
CA ILE A 34 2.24 -5.14 -16.46
C ILE A 34 2.80 -6.31 -15.67
N TYR A 35 3.28 -6.05 -14.44
CA TYR A 35 3.79 -7.09 -13.55
C TYR A 35 2.73 -8.13 -13.17
N VAL A 36 1.50 -7.69 -12.89
CA VAL A 36 0.39 -8.62 -12.59
C VAL A 36 0.05 -9.50 -13.80
N ILE A 37 0.03 -8.93 -15.02
CA ILE A 37 -0.17 -9.72 -16.24
C ILE A 37 0.97 -10.75 -16.40
N PHE A 38 2.22 -10.33 -16.20
CA PHE A 38 3.38 -11.21 -16.23
C PHE A 38 3.25 -12.36 -15.22
N LEU A 39 2.82 -12.06 -13.99
CA LEU A 39 2.58 -13.09 -12.97
C LEU A 39 1.47 -14.06 -13.39
N ILE A 40 0.36 -13.57 -13.94
CA ILE A 40 -0.76 -14.43 -14.40
C ILE A 40 -0.28 -15.41 -15.46
N VAL A 41 0.61 -14.98 -16.36
CA VAL A 41 1.11 -15.83 -17.43
C VAL A 41 2.16 -16.82 -16.92
N ILE A 42 3.09 -16.38 -16.07
CA ILE A 42 4.27 -17.15 -15.69
C ILE A 42 4.04 -18.03 -14.45
N PHE A 43 3.32 -17.53 -13.45
CA PHE A 43 3.16 -18.20 -12.17
C PHE A 43 2.59 -19.62 -12.26
N PRO A 44 1.59 -19.90 -13.13
CA PRO A 44 1.07 -21.26 -13.30
C PRO A 44 2.10 -22.28 -13.79
N PHE A 45 3.19 -21.85 -14.44
CA PHE A 45 4.25 -22.75 -14.87
C PHE A 45 5.20 -23.18 -13.71
N PHE A 46 5.25 -22.40 -12.64
CA PHE A 46 6.09 -22.67 -11.48
C PHE A 46 5.35 -23.39 -10.35
N VAL A 47 4.03 -23.27 -10.32
CA VAL A 47 3.21 -23.96 -9.33
C VAL A 47 2.96 -25.39 -9.79
N GLU A 48 3.18 -26.35 -8.88
CA GLU A 48 2.86 -27.74 -9.14
C GLU A 48 1.46 -27.90 -9.73
N LYS A 49 1.29 -28.85 -10.65
CA LYS A 49 0.04 -29.13 -11.40
C LYS A 49 -1.22 -29.41 -10.54
N LYS A 50 -1.16 -29.16 -9.24
CA LYS A 50 -2.28 -29.33 -8.28
C LYS A 50 -3.36 -28.24 -8.41
N PHE A 51 -3.05 -27.08 -9.01
CA PHE A 51 -3.99 -25.97 -9.11
C PHE A 51 -4.26 -25.65 -10.59
N ASP A 52 -5.52 -25.51 -10.92
CA ASP A 52 -5.97 -25.11 -12.26
C ASP A 52 -5.55 -23.65 -12.57
N PHE A 53 -5.25 -23.37 -13.84
CA PHE A 53 -4.89 -22.04 -14.33
C PHE A 53 -5.89 -20.96 -13.88
N TRP A 54 -7.18 -21.23 -13.99
CA TRP A 54 -8.24 -20.30 -13.59
C TRP A 54 -8.25 -20.03 -12.09
N TYR A 55 -7.97 -21.04 -11.30
CA TYR A 55 -7.87 -20.91 -9.84
C TYR A 55 -6.77 -19.92 -9.46
N THR A 56 -5.58 -20.08 -10.01
CA THR A 56 -4.42 -19.22 -9.74
C THR A 56 -4.63 -17.79 -10.25
N THR A 57 -5.16 -17.66 -11.47
CA THR A 57 -5.45 -16.35 -12.09
C THR A 57 -6.46 -15.54 -11.29
N THR A 58 -7.56 -16.15 -10.87
CA THR A 58 -8.58 -15.46 -10.06
C THR A 58 -8.04 -15.04 -8.70
N LEU A 59 -7.16 -15.83 -8.11
CA LEU A 59 -6.51 -15.50 -6.84
C LEU A 59 -5.56 -14.30 -6.99
N ILE A 60 -4.70 -14.29 -8.01
CA ILE A 60 -3.78 -13.18 -8.31
C ILE A 60 -4.59 -11.90 -8.58
N MET A 61 -5.64 -11.97 -9.38
CA MET A 61 -6.52 -10.81 -9.64
C MET A 61 -7.16 -10.30 -8.35
N ALA A 62 -7.73 -11.18 -7.53
CA ALA A 62 -8.36 -10.80 -6.27
C ALA A 62 -7.39 -10.05 -5.34
N ILE A 63 -6.15 -10.53 -5.21
CA ILE A 63 -5.12 -9.88 -4.38
C ILE A 63 -4.68 -8.53 -4.97
N SER A 64 -4.64 -8.42 -6.29
CA SER A 64 -4.15 -7.21 -6.97
C SER A 64 -5.11 -6.02 -6.88
N ILE A 65 -6.42 -6.24 -6.71
CA ILE A 65 -7.44 -5.18 -6.67
C ILE A 65 -7.10 -4.10 -5.63
N SER A 66 -6.82 -4.50 -4.40
CA SER A 66 -6.50 -3.55 -3.32
C SER A 66 -5.18 -2.80 -3.58
N SER A 67 -4.20 -3.47 -4.19
CA SER A 67 -2.93 -2.85 -4.56
C SER A 67 -3.12 -1.75 -5.61
N PHE A 68 -3.89 -2.00 -6.67
CA PHE A 68 -4.22 -0.97 -7.66
C PHE A 68 -4.89 0.25 -7.03
N ALA A 69 -5.88 0.03 -6.17
CA ALA A 69 -6.56 1.12 -5.48
C ALA A 69 -5.60 1.99 -4.64
N GLN A 70 -4.60 1.37 -4.00
CA GLN A 70 -3.57 2.09 -3.26
C GLN A 70 -2.74 3.00 -4.17
N TYR A 71 -2.28 2.51 -5.33
CA TYR A 71 -1.46 3.30 -6.25
C TYR A 71 -2.23 4.46 -6.88
N PHE A 72 -3.48 4.27 -7.26
CA PHE A 72 -4.26 5.29 -7.96
C PHE A 72 -4.98 6.28 -7.03
N PHE A 73 -5.38 5.84 -5.83
CA PHE A 73 -6.22 6.66 -4.94
C PHE A 73 -5.64 6.81 -3.53
N GLY A 74 -4.78 5.87 -3.09
CA GLY A 74 -4.34 5.80 -1.70
C GLY A 74 -3.08 6.62 -1.41
N ILE A 75 -1.97 6.33 -2.07
CA ILE A 75 -0.62 6.74 -1.65
C ILE A 75 -0.49 8.26 -1.56
N VAL A 76 -0.82 8.98 -2.63
CA VAL A 76 -0.61 10.45 -2.68
C VAL A 76 -1.49 11.18 -1.68
N ASN A 77 -2.74 10.74 -1.53
CA ASN A 77 -3.66 11.35 -0.57
C ASN A 77 -3.22 11.08 0.88
N ARG A 78 -2.65 9.89 1.16
CA ARG A 78 -2.06 9.58 2.47
C ARG A 78 -0.84 10.45 2.78
N LEU A 79 0.04 10.66 1.80
CA LEU A 79 1.19 11.54 1.95
C LEU A 79 0.78 12.97 2.29
N LEU A 80 -0.28 13.48 1.64
CA LEU A 80 -0.84 14.79 1.95
C LEU A 80 -1.38 14.86 3.38
N LEU A 81 -2.22 13.89 3.79
CA LEU A 81 -2.79 13.87 5.14
C LEU A 81 -1.73 13.72 6.23
N ASN A 82 -0.69 12.92 5.98
CA ASN A 82 0.42 12.79 6.92
C ASN A 82 1.21 14.10 7.04
N ALA A 83 1.45 14.81 5.93
CA ALA A 83 2.14 16.09 5.95
C ALA A 83 1.34 17.21 6.63
N ASP A 84 -0.02 17.14 6.56
CA ASP A 84 -0.94 18.07 7.21
C ASP A 84 -1.35 17.59 8.63
N GLN A 85 -0.63 16.65 9.23
CA GLN A 85 -0.90 16.05 10.55
C GLN A 85 -2.30 15.45 10.71
N ARG A 86 -3.00 15.18 9.61
CA ARG A 86 -4.33 14.54 9.58
C ARG A 86 -4.27 13.05 9.29
N GLY A 87 -3.14 12.42 9.58
CA GLY A 87 -2.92 10.98 9.40
C GLY A 87 -3.94 10.09 10.14
N TYR A 88 -4.58 10.63 11.19
CA TYR A 88 -5.62 9.90 11.94
C TYR A 88 -6.77 9.40 11.06
N VAL A 89 -7.13 10.13 9.99
CA VAL A 89 -8.18 9.73 9.04
C VAL A 89 -7.84 8.39 8.38
N GLN A 90 -6.60 8.27 7.93
CA GLN A 90 -6.08 7.02 7.34
C GLN A 90 -6.05 5.89 8.37
N TYR A 91 -5.58 6.15 9.59
CA TYR A 91 -5.47 5.10 10.62
C TYR A 91 -6.82 4.60 11.09
N ILE A 92 -7.83 5.47 11.22
CA ILE A 92 -9.21 5.07 11.54
C ILE A 92 -9.75 4.18 10.41
N ALA A 93 -9.63 4.61 9.14
CA ALA A 93 -10.09 3.82 8.01
C ALA A 93 -9.39 2.46 7.92
N GLN A 94 -8.08 2.41 8.21
CA GLN A 94 -7.30 1.18 8.25
C GLN A 94 -7.75 0.26 9.38
N THR A 95 -7.98 0.79 10.57
CA THR A 95 -8.45 -0.01 11.73
C THR A 95 -9.80 -0.64 11.44
N ILE A 96 -10.74 0.13 10.88
CA ILE A 96 -12.06 -0.38 10.48
C ILE A 96 -11.91 -1.48 9.41
N ALA A 97 -11.04 -1.29 8.42
CA ALA A 97 -10.80 -2.29 7.39
C ALA A 97 -10.18 -3.58 7.97
N VAL A 98 -9.22 -3.46 8.90
CA VAL A 98 -8.58 -4.63 9.54
C VAL A 98 -9.58 -5.41 10.38
N ILE A 99 -10.36 -4.73 11.22
CA ILE A 99 -11.38 -5.39 12.06
C ILE A 99 -12.46 -6.03 11.17
N GLY A 100 -12.96 -5.28 10.17
CA GLY A 100 -13.95 -5.77 9.22
C GLY A 100 -13.46 -7.00 8.45
N ASN A 101 -12.18 -6.98 8.02
CA ASN A 101 -11.56 -8.12 7.36
C ASN A 101 -11.45 -9.34 8.29
N ALA A 102 -11.00 -9.16 9.53
CA ALA A 102 -10.87 -10.25 10.50
C ALA A 102 -12.22 -10.93 10.78
N VAL A 103 -13.26 -10.13 11.02
CA VAL A 103 -14.63 -10.63 11.24
C VAL A 103 -15.16 -11.34 9.99
N SER A 104 -15.00 -10.72 8.81
CA SER A 104 -15.48 -11.33 7.55
C SER A 104 -14.75 -12.63 7.23
N CYS A 105 -13.42 -12.69 7.40
CA CYS A 105 -12.66 -13.91 7.21
C CYS A 105 -13.12 -15.02 8.20
N PHE A 106 -13.31 -14.68 9.48
CA PHE A 106 -13.82 -15.63 10.47
C PHE A 106 -15.17 -16.22 10.05
N ILE A 107 -16.12 -15.37 9.66
CA ILE A 107 -17.45 -15.82 9.21
C ILE A 107 -17.34 -16.69 7.96
N LEU A 108 -16.61 -16.25 6.93
CA LEU A 108 -16.51 -16.97 5.66
C LEU A 108 -15.83 -18.33 5.81
N ILE A 109 -14.79 -18.43 6.64
CA ILE A 109 -14.10 -19.70 6.89
C ILE A 109 -15.03 -20.66 7.62
N ASN A 110 -15.78 -20.20 8.63
CA ASN A 110 -16.75 -21.06 9.32
C ASN A 110 -17.92 -21.51 8.44
N LEU A 111 -18.27 -20.73 7.42
CA LEU A 111 -19.26 -21.10 6.40
C LEU A 111 -18.69 -22.03 5.31
N GLY A 112 -17.41 -22.42 5.38
CA GLY A 112 -16.75 -23.28 4.40
C GLY A 112 -16.45 -22.60 3.06
N ALA A 113 -16.38 -21.26 3.03
CA ALA A 113 -16.07 -20.52 1.80
C ALA A 113 -14.64 -20.83 1.32
N GLY A 114 -14.47 -20.97 -0.01
CA GLY A 114 -13.19 -21.17 -0.63
C GLY A 114 -12.26 -19.95 -0.48
N ILE A 115 -10.95 -20.19 -0.56
CA ILE A 115 -9.93 -19.14 -0.37
C ILE A 115 -10.08 -17.95 -1.35
N GLN A 116 -10.60 -18.18 -2.55
CA GLN A 116 -10.85 -17.13 -3.54
C GLN A 116 -11.90 -16.13 -3.03
N VAL A 117 -13.01 -16.63 -2.47
CA VAL A 117 -14.05 -15.78 -1.89
C VAL A 117 -13.51 -14.99 -0.71
N VAL A 118 -12.74 -15.63 0.17
CA VAL A 118 -12.09 -14.98 1.31
C VAL A 118 -11.16 -13.88 0.83
N LYS A 119 -10.30 -14.15 -0.16
CA LYS A 119 -9.33 -13.16 -0.69
C LYS A 119 -10.01 -12.02 -1.47
N LEU A 120 -11.07 -12.31 -2.22
CA LEU A 120 -11.85 -11.28 -2.90
C LEU A 120 -12.53 -10.35 -1.89
N THR A 121 -13.14 -10.91 -0.84
CA THR A 121 -13.74 -10.14 0.25
C THR A 121 -12.71 -9.29 0.96
N THR A 122 -11.54 -9.87 1.30
CA THR A 122 -10.40 -9.14 1.88
C THR A 122 -10.01 -7.94 1.02
N SER A 123 -9.80 -8.16 -0.28
CA SER A 123 -9.41 -7.08 -1.20
C SER A 123 -10.47 -6.00 -1.31
N THR A 124 -11.75 -6.39 -1.32
CA THR A 124 -12.88 -5.44 -1.35
C THR A 124 -12.94 -4.59 -0.07
N ILE A 125 -12.72 -5.20 1.09
CA ILE A 125 -12.69 -4.48 2.37
C ILE A 125 -11.52 -3.49 2.40
N TYR A 126 -10.34 -3.90 1.95
CA TYR A 126 -9.18 -3.01 1.90
C TYR A 126 -9.29 -1.88 0.87
N LEU A 127 -10.26 -1.90 -0.05
CA LEU A 127 -10.61 -0.74 -0.88
C LEU A 127 -11.19 0.42 -0.06
N LEU A 128 -11.81 0.15 1.08
CA LEU A 128 -12.41 1.19 1.93
C LEU A 128 -11.39 2.24 2.34
N GLN A 129 -10.20 1.82 2.73
CA GLN A 129 -9.15 2.74 3.19
C GLN A 129 -8.76 3.80 2.14
N PRO A 130 -8.31 3.46 0.91
CA PRO A 130 -7.97 4.46 -0.08
C PRO A 130 -9.18 5.28 -0.54
N MET A 131 -10.38 4.71 -0.54
CA MET A 131 -11.60 5.43 -0.86
C MET A 131 -11.95 6.50 0.18
N VAL A 132 -11.94 6.16 1.47
CA VAL A 132 -12.20 7.11 2.55
C VAL A 132 -11.20 8.27 2.49
N VAL A 133 -9.91 7.96 2.35
CA VAL A 133 -8.85 8.96 2.26
C VAL A 133 -9.05 9.86 1.02
N PHE A 134 -9.37 9.27 -0.13
CA PHE A 134 -9.64 10.01 -1.37
C PHE A 134 -10.84 10.97 -1.23
N PHE A 135 -11.96 10.50 -0.70
CA PHE A 135 -13.15 11.34 -0.50
C PHE A 135 -12.91 12.43 0.54
N TYR A 136 -12.20 12.12 1.61
CA TYR A 136 -11.84 13.10 2.63
C TYR A 136 -10.98 14.22 2.04
N VAL A 137 -9.93 13.88 1.29
CA VAL A 137 -9.06 14.86 0.63
C VAL A 137 -9.85 15.68 -0.38
N LYS A 138 -10.67 15.04 -1.22
CA LYS A 138 -11.51 15.73 -2.21
C LYS A 138 -12.48 16.75 -1.57
N LYS A 139 -12.98 16.46 -0.37
CA LYS A 139 -13.92 17.34 0.35
C LYS A 139 -13.21 18.51 1.06
N ASN A 140 -12.03 18.27 1.62
CA ASN A 140 -11.39 19.23 2.53
C ASN A 140 -10.24 20.03 1.89
N TYR A 141 -9.75 19.63 0.71
CA TYR A 141 -8.64 20.29 0.04
C TYR A 141 -9.02 20.71 -1.38
N GLN A 142 -8.69 21.96 -1.71
CA GLN A 142 -8.85 22.50 -3.06
C GLN A 142 -7.59 22.19 -3.89
N ILE A 143 -7.50 20.98 -4.42
CA ILE A 143 -6.36 20.54 -5.23
C ILE A 143 -6.73 20.61 -6.71
N ASP A 144 -6.03 21.48 -7.44
CA ASP A 144 -6.13 21.49 -8.90
C ASP A 144 -5.19 20.45 -9.51
N LYS A 145 -5.76 19.37 -10.05
CA LYS A 145 -5.02 18.28 -10.70
C LYS A 145 -4.48 18.64 -12.08
N LYS A 146 -4.90 19.78 -12.65
CA LYS A 146 -4.51 20.22 -14.00
C LYS A 146 -3.39 21.27 -14.00
N VAL A 147 -2.84 21.60 -12.83
CA VAL A 147 -1.77 22.58 -12.74
C VAL A 147 -0.56 22.11 -13.55
N LYS A 148 -0.14 22.97 -14.48
CA LYS A 148 1.12 22.81 -15.23
C LYS A 148 2.26 23.34 -14.37
N TYR A 149 3.36 22.62 -14.34
CA TYR A 149 4.62 23.05 -13.72
C TYR A 149 5.74 22.92 -14.75
N THR A 150 6.63 23.90 -14.75
CA THR A 150 7.78 23.97 -15.68
C THR A 150 8.96 23.19 -15.11
N GLU A 151 9.15 23.25 -13.79
CA GLU A 151 10.19 22.52 -13.08
C GLU A 151 9.55 21.39 -12.25
N GLU A 152 10.27 20.28 -12.14
CA GLU A 152 9.78 19.12 -11.37
C GLU A 152 9.79 19.43 -9.87
N PRO A 153 8.62 19.49 -9.19
CA PRO A 153 8.57 19.88 -7.79
C PRO A 153 9.10 18.83 -6.83
N ILE A 154 9.25 17.57 -7.27
CA ILE A 154 9.81 16.47 -6.47
C ILE A 154 11.07 15.94 -7.15
N THR A 155 12.22 16.44 -6.75
CA THR A 155 13.51 16.07 -7.37
C THR A 155 14.00 14.69 -6.96
N GLN A 156 13.72 14.24 -5.72
CA GLN A 156 14.28 13.03 -5.12
C GLN A 156 13.33 11.81 -5.13
N LYS A 157 12.30 11.81 -5.98
CA LYS A 157 11.30 10.72 -6.01
C LYS A 157 11.89 9.34 -6.30
N TRP A 158 12.91 9.26 -7.16
CA TRP A 158 13.60 8.00 -7.46
C TRP A 158 14.46 7.50 -6.30
N ASN A 159 15.08 8.40 -5.54
CA ASN A 159 15.83 8.04 -4.33
C ASN A 159 14.89 7.42 -3.28
N GLY A 160 13.69 8.01 -3.11
CA GLY A 160 12.68 7.43 -2.22
C GLY A 160 12.21 6.04 -2.66
N VAL A 161 12.03 5.80 -3.96
CA VAL A 161 11.71 4.46 -4.48
C VAL A 161 12.86 3.49 -4.23
N ALA A 162 14.10 3.88 -4.53
CA ALA A 162 15.27 3.03 -4.33
C ALA A 162 15.43 2.63 -2.85
N GLN A 163 15.25 3.57 -1.91
CA GLN A 163 15.27 3.28 -0.48
C GLN A 163 14.16 2.32 -0.07
N HIS A 164 12.94 2.50 -0.62
CA HIS A 164 11.82 1.63 -0.32
C HIS A 164 12.03 0.21 -0.87
N VAL A 165 12.53 0.10 -2.09
CA VAL A 165 12.90 -1.21 -2.68
C VAL A 165 13.97 -1.89 -1.85
N ALA A 166 15.01 -1.16 -1.44
CA ALA A 166 16.06 -1.71 -0.58
C ALA A 166 15.51 -2.23 0.76
N ALA A 167 14.59 -1.49 1.38
CA ALA A 167 13.93 -1.92 2.61
C ALA A 167 13.09 -3.20 2.41
N ILE A 168 12.32 -3.28 1.30
CA ILE A 168 11.52 -4.47 0.97
C ILE A 168 12.43 -5.68 0.72
N VAL A 169 13.54 -5.50 0.01
CA VAL A 169 14.51 -6.57 -0.24
C VAL A 169 15.10 -7.06 1.08
N LEU A 170 15.51 -6.15 1.96
CA LEU A 170 16.01 -6.49 3.30
C LEU A 170 14.99 -7.27 4.12
N ASP A 171 13.76 -6.77 4.23
CA ASP A 171 12.71 -7.40 5.03
C ASP A 171 12.20 -8.73 4.42
N GLY A 172 12.33 -8.92 3.10
CA GLY A 172 11.85 -10.11 2.39
C GLY A 172 12.90 -11.17 2.09
N THR A 173 14.20 -10.85 2.22
CA THR A 173 15.29 -11.75 1.83
C THR A 173 15.22 -13.09 2.56
N ASP A 174 14.93 -13.09 3.86
CA ASP A 174 14.86 -14.32 4.66
C ASP A 174 13.79 -15.27 4.12
N THR A 175 12.62 -14.74 3.79
CA THR A 175 11.53 -15.55 3.22
C THR A 175 11.87 -16.07 1.83
N ILE A 176 12.56 -15.29 1.00
CA ILE A 176 13.01 -15.71 -0.33
C ILE A 176 14.02 -16.82 -0.21
N VAL A 177 15.04 -16.67 0.64
CA VAL A 177 16.08 -17.68 0.88
C VAL A 177 15.45 -18.98 1.40
N LEU A 178 14.58 -18.89 2.39
CA LEU A 178 13.88 -20.07 2.90
C LEU A 178 13.04 -20.76 1.81
N THR A 179 12.36 -19.99 0.96
CA THR A 179 11.53 -20.56 -0.13
C THR A 179 12.39 -21.29 -1.17
N LEU A 180 13.63 -20.85 -1.39
CA LEU A 180 14.53 -21.45 -2.37
C LEU A 180 15.29 -22.67 -1.83
N PHE A 181 15.60 -22.70 -0.53
CA PHE A 181 16.54 -23.68 0.06
C PHE A 181 15.92 -24.55 1.16
N ALA A 182 14.71 -24.25 1.62
CA ALA A 182 14.02 -25.02 2.66
C ALA A 182 12.67 -25.57 2.16
N THR A 183 11.94 -26.26 3.02
CA THR A 183 10.62 -26.79 2.71
C THR A 183 9.51 -25.75 2.89
N LEU A 184 8.36 -25.95 2.25
CA LEU A 184 7.18 -25.10 2.46
C LEU A 184 6.70 -25.12 3.93
N GLU A 185 6.95 -26.22 4.64
CA GLU A 185 6.66 -26.35 6.07
C GLU A 185 7.53 -25.40 6.89
N ASP A 186 8.83 -25.35 6.63
CA ASP A 186 9.77 -24.44 7.30
C ASP A 186 9.41 -22.98 7.03
N VAL A 187 9.04 -22.62 5.78
CA VAL A 187 8.55 -21.28 5.42
C VAL A 187 7.29 -20.93 6.20
N SER A 188 6.38 -21.87 6.37
CA SER A 188 5.13 -21.67 7.11
C SER A 188 5.40 -21.42 8.59
N ILE A 189 6.27 -22.21 9.20
CA ILE A 189 6.68 -22.05 10.61
C ILE A 189 7.37 -20.69 10.80
N TYR A 190 8.34 -20.36 9.95
CA TYR A 190 9.01 -19.06 9.98
C TYR A 190 8.01 -17.88 9.88
N SER A 191 7.03 -17.98 8.98
CA SER A 191 6.04 -16.95 8.77
C SER A 191 5.20 -16.67 10.02
N VAL A 192 4.89 -17.67 10.84
CA VAL A 192 4.19 -17.49 12.11
C VAL A 192 5.06 -16.74 13.12
N TYR A 193 6.33 -17.11 13.28
CA TYR A 193 7.26 -16.38 14.15
C TYR A 193 7.47 -14.94 13.67
N TYR A 194 7.66 -14.77 12.36
CA TYR A 194 7.83 -13.45 11.75
C TYR A 194 6.61 -12.54 11.96
N LEU A 195 5.41 -13.09 11.94
CA LEU A 195 4.17 -12.35 12.23
C LEU A 195 4.19 -11.76 13.65
N VAL A 196 4.65 -12.51 14.65
CA VAL A 196 4.76 -12.02 16.03
C VAL A 196 5.82 -10.93 16.15
N VAL A 197 7.02 -11.16 15.59
CA VAL A 197 8.12 -10.17 15.58
C VAL A 197 7.70 -8.89 14.86
N ASN A 198 7.04 -9.02 13.70
CA ASN A 198 6.52 -7.88 12.96
C ASN A 198 5.43 -7.12 13.72
N GLY A 199 4.59 -7.80 14.47
CA GLY A 199 3.60 -7.18 15.34
C GLY A 199 4.26 -6.26 16.37
N VAL A 200 5.29 -6.73 17.06
CA VAL A 200 6.07 -5.92 18.01
C VAL A 200 6.78 -4.77 17.30
N LYS A 201 7.47 -5.02 16.17
CA LYS A 201 8.11 -3.99 15.34
C LYS A 201 7.12 -2.88 14.95
N GLN A 202 5.90 -3.22 14.54
CA GLN A 202 4.86 -2.26 14.16
C GLN A 202 4.39 -1.37 15.32
N LEU A 203 4.33 -1.89 16.53
CA LEU A 203 4.01 -1.09 17.71
C LEU A 203 5.05 0.02 17.92
N PHE A 204 6.34 -0.32 17.90
CA PHE A 204 7.41 0.67 18.01
C PHE A 204 7.42 1.67 16.85
N MET A 205 7.26 1.19 15.62
CA MET A 205 7.21 2.05 14.43
C MET A 205 6.03 3.02 14.45
N SER A 206 4.89 2.65 15.04
CA SER A 206 3.73 3.54 15.15
C SER A 206 4.00 4.75 16.05
N LEU A 207 4.77 4.57 17.09
CA LEU A 207 5.19 5.66 17.99
C LEU A 207 6.14 6.64 17.28
N THR A 208 7.09 6.13 16.50
CA THR A 208 8.09 6.97 15.81
C THR A 208 7.49 7.76 14.64
N LYS A 209 6.49 7.24 13.94
CA LYS A 209 5.85 7.94 12.81
C LYS A 209 5.14 9.23 13.22
N GLY A 210 4.57 9.28 14.41
CA GLY A 210 3.99 10.53 14.95
C GLY A 210 5.03 11.61 15.17
N VAL A 211 6.20 11.22 15.68
CA VAL A 211 7.33 12.14 15.90
C VAL A 211 7.92 12.65 14.57
N GLU A 212 8.04 11.79 13.57
CA GLU A 212 8.54 12.14 12.22
C GLU A 212 7.72 13.27 11.58
N SER A 213 6.39 13.19 11.66
CA SER A 213 5.49 14.22 11.12
C SER A 213 5.65 15.56 11.85
N LEU A 214 5.75 15.52 13.18
CA LEU A 214 5.97 16.72 14.01
C LEU A 214 7.32 17.37 13.70
N MET A 215 8.39 16.58 13.60
CA MET A 215 9.73 17.07 13.26
C MET A 215 9.76 17.70 11.86
N GLY A 216 9.04 17.11 10.90
CA GLY A 216 8.92 17.65 9.55
C GLY A 216 8.22 19.02 9.48
N GLU A 217 7.26 19.26 10.36
CA GLU A 217 6.60 20.57 10.48
C GLU A 217 7.49 21.60 11.18
N LEU A 218 8.17 21.21 12.27
CA LEU A 218 9.08 22.12 12.99
C LEU A 218 10.30 22.55 12.15
N TRP A 219 10.69 21.72 11.15
CA TRP A 219 11.80 22.03 10.24
C TRP A 219 11.39 22.94 9.07
N ALA A 220 10.10 23.08 8.78
CA ALA A 220 9.58 23.85 7.64
C ALA A 220 9.43 25.34 7.94
#